data_a0a02a395d59fcf7839595ea54546a79
#
_entry.id   a0a02a395d59fcf7839595ea54546a79
#
_cell.length_a   1.000
_cell.length_b   1.000
_cell.length_c   1.000
_cell.angle_alpha   90.00
_cell.angle_beta   90.00
_cell.angle_gamma   90.00
#
_symmetry.space_group_name_H-M   'P 1'
#
loop_
_entity.id
_entity.type
_entity.pdbx_description
1 polymer ?
#
loop_
_entity_poly.entity_id
_entity_poly.type
_entity_poly.pdbx_seq_one_letter_code
_entity_poly.pdbx_strand_id
1 'polypeptide(L)'
;MNNSIVTYETFHGSAKKIAEVISDKLNCKCINIDTPFEAEDLKEINNIILVFNFRGPYTAQLTKLYLNRVKEQLKTKNVILVGEGLFSEKEFPVVAEEIYKNNPSKTFTKFFVNGQLRMDTLFPEERVLLKKFSELTGMEIKDMGELDLNKAEEIASEIENLIDTEEFKSIKDVETSENLEEKGTKWVCSICGYTHYGDNPPEKCPLCGVPKEQFKEQ
;
A
#
# COMPACT_ATOMS: atom_id res chain seq x y z
N MET A 1 -9.18 -23.18 5.97
CA MET A 1 -9.13 -21.81 6.50
C MET A 1 -8.51 -20.94 5.43
N ASN A 2 -9.08 -19.78 5.20
CA ASN A 2 -8.52 -18.85 4.22
C ASN A 2 -7.27 -18.22 4.84
N ASN A 3 -6.07 -18.56 4.35
CA ASN A 3 -4.80 -18.04 4.85
C ASN A 3 -4.57 -16.61 4.34
N SER A 4 -5.55 -15.74 4.60
CA SER A 4 -5.55 -14.35 4.17
C SER A 4 -5.56 -13.40 5.36
N ILE A 5 -5.01 -12.21 5.15
CA ILE A 5 -5.09 -11.09 6.08
C ILE A 5 -5.40 -9.81 5.30
N VAL A 6 -6.27 -8.99 5.87
CA VAL A 6 -6.52 -7.64 5.39
C VAL A 6 -5.85 -6.65 6.33
N THR A 7 -5.03 -5.77 5.79
CA THR A 7 -4.44 -4.66 6.54
C THR A 7 -4.90 -3.33 5.93
N TYR A 8 -5.01 -2.29 6.75
CA TYR A 8 -5.41 -0.99 6.23
C TYR A 8 -4.60 0.16 6.84
N GLU A 9 -4.34 1.15 5.99
CA GLU A 9 -3.82 2.46 6.34
C GLU A 9 -4.94 3.47 6.15
N THR A 10 -5.37 4.15 7.21
CA THR A 10 -6.48 5.10 7.15
C THR A 10 -6.27 6.30 8.05
N PHE A 11 -6.71 7.48 7.58
CA PHE A 11 -6.70 8.73 8.36
C PHE A 11 -8.10 9.16 8.78
N HIS A 12 -9.11 8.89 7.95
CA HIS A 12 -10.50 9.32 8.14
C HIS A 12 -11.51 8.16 8.12
N GLY A 13 -11.02 6.93 8.17
CA GLY A 13 -11.84 5.73 8.33
C GLY A 13 -12.42 5.11 7.05
N SER A 14 -12.27 5.73 5.86
CA SER A 14 -12.80 5.17 4.61
C SER A 14 -12.10 3.85 4.23
N ALA A 15 -10.77 3.83 4.20
CA ALA A 15 -10.02 2.60 3.92
C ALA A 15 -10.30 1.50 4.96
N LYS A 16 -10.55 1.85 6.22
CA LYS A 16 -10.97 0.89 7.24
C LYS A 16 -12.30 0.23 6.86
N LYS A 17 -13.32 1.01 6.46
CA LYS A 17 -14.62 0.46 6.06
C LYS A 17 -14.51 -0.50 4.88
N ILE A 18 -13.70 -0.16 3.87
CA ILE A 18 -13.43 -1.05 2.73
C ILE A 18 -12.74 -2.33 3.21
N ALA A 19 -11.73 -2.21 4.08
CA ALA A 19 -11.02 -3.34 4.63
C ALA A 19 -11.93 -4.29 5.43
N GLU A 20 -12.86 -3.73 6.22
CA GLU A 20 -13.87 -4.49 6.96
C GLU A 20 -14.79 -5.26 6.00
N VAL A 21 -15.30 -4.64 4.94
CA VAL A 21 -16.12 -5.33 3.91
C VAL A 21 -15.34 -6.51 3.30
N ILE A 22 -14.08 -6.30 2.92
CA ILE A 22 -13.27 -7.35 2.31
C ILE A 22 -12.97 -8.46 3.32
N SER A 23 -12.60 -8.13 4.55
CA SER A 23 -12.25 -9.12 5.58
C SER A 23 -13.46 -9.95 6.02
N ASP A 24 -14.64 -9.35 6.12
CA ASP A 24 -15.89 -10.04 6.44
C ASP A 24 -16.24 -11.05 5.34
N LYS A 25 -16.13 -10.64 4.08
CA LYS A 25 -16.36 -11.53 2.93
C LYS A 25 -15.40 -12.71 2.90
N LEU A 26 -14.11 -12.46 3.16
CA LEU A 26 -13.07 -13.48 3.16
C LEU A 26 -13.01 -14.30 4.46
N ASN A 27 -13.76 -13.91 5.48
CA ASN A 27 -13.71 -14.48 6.83
C ASN A 27 -12.26 -14.57 7.37
N CYS A 28 -11.55 -13.44 7.36
CA CYS A 28 -10.18 -13.35 7.78
C CYS A 28 -9.92 -12.15 8.71
N LYS A 29 -8.72 -12.06 9.30
CA LYS A 29 -8.34 -10.95 10.17
C LYS A 29 -8.26 -9.64 9.40
N CYS A 30 -8.77 -8.55 10.03
CA CYS A 30 -8.60 -7.18 9.59
C CYS A 30 -7.83 -6.40 10.65
N ILE A 31 -6.68 -5.83 10.29
CA ILE A 31 -5.82 -5.11 11.22
C ILE A 31 -5.40 -3.74 10.69
N ASN A 32 -5.25 -2.77 11.60
CA ASN A 32 -4.60 -1.52 11.25
C ASN A 32 -3.10 -1.76 11.05
N ILE A 33 -2.54 -1.23 9.98
CA ILE A 33 -1.13 -1.38 9.63
C ILE A 33 -0.18 -0.77 10.68
N ASP A 34 -0.67 0.17 11.49
CA ASP A 34 0.06 0.75 12.64
C ASP A 34 0.23 -0.25 13.80
N THR A 35 -0.57 -1.32 13.81
CA THR A 35 -0.46 -2.36 14.83
C THR A 35 0.84 -3.13 14.61
N PRO A 36 1.64 -3.37 15.66
CA PRO A 36 2.82 -4.21 15.53
C PRO A 36 2.43 -5.58 14.97
N PHE A 37 2.92 -5.86 13.78
CA PHE A 37 2.68 -7.10 13.07
C PHE A 37 4.02 -7.56 12.49
N GLU A 38 4.53 -8.64 13.02
CA GLU A 38 5.88 -9.08 12.73
C GLU A 38 5.92 -10.05 11.54
N ALA A 39 7.09 -10.26 10.97
CA ALA A 39 7.28 -11.21 9.88
C ALA A 39 6.84 -12.65 10.25
N GLU A 40 6.94 -13.01 11.53
CA GLU A 40 6.48 -14.29 12.07
C GLU A 40 4.98 -14.50 11.90
N ASP A 41 4.19 -13.42 12.02
CA ASP A 41 2.74 -13.48 11.89
C ASP A 41 2.31 -13.81 10.45
N LEU A 42 3.22 -13.64 9.47
CA LEU A 42 2.99 -13.97 8.07
C LEU A 42 3.25 -15.43 7.71
N LYS A 43 3.77 -16.26 8.59
CA LYS A 43 4.14 -17.65 8.26
C LYS A 43 2.98 -18.45 7.66
N GLU A 44 1.82 -18.36 8.27
CA GLU A 44 0.62 -19.10 7.86
C GLU A 44 -0.25 -18.31 6.85
N ILE A 45 0.15 -17.09 6.49
CA ILE A 45 -0.59 -16.23 5.57
C ILE A 45 -0.06 -16.46 4.16
N ASN A 46 -0.97 -16.66 3.20
CA ASN A 46 -0.65 -16.76 1.79
C ASN A 46 -1.05 -15.49 1.03
N ASN A 47 -2.12 -14.83 1.45
CA ASN A 47 -2.67 -13.67 0.77
C ASN A 47 -2.66 -12.46 1.69
N ILE A 48 -2.03 -11.38 1.26
CA ILE A 48 -1.94 -10.10 1.97
C ILE A 48 -2.71 -9.06 1.17
N ILE A 49 -3.81 -8.60 1.72
CA ILE A 49 -4.64 -7.54 1.14
C ILE A 49 -4.32 -6.25 1.87
N LEU A 50 -3.93 -5.21 1.14
CA LEU A 50 -3.51 -3.93 1.67
C LEU A 50 -4.45 -2.83 1.17
N VAL A 51 -5.22 -2.24 2.06
CA VAL A 51 -6.18 -1.17 1.76
C VAL A 51 -5.62 0.17 2.22
N PHE A 52 -5.55 1.16 1.34
CA PHE A 52 -5.02 2.48 1.68
C PHE A 52 -5.71 3.59 0.91
N ASN A 53 -5.69 4.80 1.48
CA ASN A 53 -6.20 5.96 0.78
C ASN A 53 -5.14 6.81 0.11
N PHE A 54 -5.56 7.45 -1.00
CA PHE A 54 -4.78 8.48 -1.66
C PHE A 54 -4.84 9.78 -0.84
N ARG A 55 -3.66 10.28 -0.50
CA ARG A 55 -3.49 11.49 0.31
C ARG A 55 -2.33 12.34 -0.21
N GLY A 56 -2.31 12.58 -1.51
CA GLY A 56 -1.23 13.32 -2.15
C GLY A 56 0.14 12.70 -1.86
N PRO A 57 1.12 13.47 -1.36
CA PRO A 57 2.48 12.97 -1.12
C PRO A 57 2.58 11.92 0.00
N TYR A 58 1.53 11.74 0.80
CA TYR A 58 1.50 10.79 1.92
C TYR A 58 0.78 9.48 1.56
N THR A 59 0.45 9.28 0.28
CA THR A 59 -0.26 8.07 -0.18
C THR A 59 0.55 6.81 0.09
N ALA A 60 -0.08 5.86 0.76
CA ALA A 60 0.46 4.52 1.04
C ALA A 60 1.82 4.51 1.77
N GLN A 61 2.12 5.52 2.61
CA GLN A 61 3.44 5.59 3.28
C GLN A 61 3.63 4.45 4.28
N LEU A 62 2.66 4.20 5.13
CA LEU A 62 2.74 3.11 6.11
C LEU A 62 2.69 1.75 5.41
N THR A 63 1.88 1.63 4.35
CA THR A 63 1.85 0.44 3.47
C THR A 63 3.23 0.16 2.86
N LYS A 64 3.90 1.17 2.31
CA LYS A 64 5.25 1.04 1.75
C LYS A 64 6.27 0.64 2.83
N LEU A 65 6.21 1.27 4.00
CA LEU A 65 7.07 0.94 5.14
C LEU A 65 6.88 -0.51 5.61
N TYR A 66 5.64 -0.94 5.74
CA TYR A 66 5.29 -2.30 6.13
C TYR A 66 5.83 -3.32 5.12
N LEU A 67 5.54 -3.14 3.84
CA LEU A 67 6.00 -4.05 2.80
C LEU A 67 7.52 -4.15 2.74
N ASN A 68 8.22 -3.01 2.89
CA ASN A 68 9.69 -3.02 2.93
C ASN A 68 10.23 -3.82 4.12
N ARG A 69 9.58 -3.74 5.29
CA ARG A 69 9.98 -4.50 6.49
C ARG A 69 9.82 -6.00 6.32
N VAL A 70 8.77 -6.45 5.62
CA VAL A 70 8.46 -7.86 5.39
C VAL A 70 8.84 -8.36 3.99
N LYS A 71 9.71 -7.64 3.30
CA LYS A 71 10.04 -7.83 1.88
C LYS A 71 10.44 -9.27 1.53
N GLU A 72 11.25 -9.90 2.35
CA GLU A 72 11.71 -11.26 2.10
C GLU A 72 10.57 -12.29 2.15
N GLN A 73 9.60 -12.07 3.06
CA GLN A 73 8.43 -12.94 3.17
C GLN A 73 7.48 -12.81 1.98
N LEU A 74 7.45 -11.63 1.32
CA LEU A 74 6.54 -11.37 0.20
C LEU A 74 6.81 -12.27 -1.02
N LYS A 75 8.04 -12.74 -1.21
CA LYS A 75 8.44 -13.57 -2.36
C LYS A 75 7.55 -14.81 -2.54
N THR A 76 6.98 -15.32 -1.46
CA THR A 76 6.10 -16.51 -1.45
C THR A 76 4.63 -16.15 -1.22
N LYS A 77 4.26 -14.86 -1.16
CA LYS A 77 2.92 -14.39 -0.83
C LYS A 77 2.24 -13.75 -2.04
N ASN A 78 0.93 -13.84 -2.06
CA ASN A 78 0.10 -13.07 -2.97
C ASN A 78 -0.15 -11.70 -2.33
N VAL A 79 0.08 -10.62 -3.08
CA VAL A 79 -0.16 -9.25 -2.62
C VAL A 79 -1.27 -8.62 -3.45
N ILE A 80 -2.27 -8.11 -2.78
CA ILE A 80 -3.43 -7.45 -3.39
C ILE A 80 -3.50 -6.05 -2.82
N LEU A 81 -3.42 -5.03 -3.68
CA LEU A 81 -3.56 -3.64 -3.30
C LEU A 81 -4.97 -3.14 -3.60
N VAL A 82 -5.57 -2.47 -2.64
CA VAL A 82 -6.86 -1.79 -2.82
C VAL A 82 -6.66 -0.32 -2.47
N GLY A 83 -6.62 0.53 -3.50
CA GLY A 83 -6.52 1.98 -3.35
C GLY A 83 -7.91 2.60 -3.21
N GLU A 84 -8.04 3.60 -2.35
CA GLU A 84 -9.25 4.41 -2.24
C GLU A 84 -8.90 5.87 -2.41
N GLY A 85 -9.67 6.61 -3.19
CA GLY A 85 -9.43 8.04 -3.35
C GLY A 85 -10.46 8.75 -4.20
N LEU A 86 -10.44 10.08 -4.07
CA LEU A 86 -11.23 10.97 -4.91
C LEU A 86 -10.37 11.39 -6.12
N PHE A 87 -10.85 11.13 -7.34
CA PHE A 87 -10.15 11.47 -8.60
C PHE A 87 -8.79 10.79 -8.83
N SER A 88 -8.45 9.76 -8.06
CA SER A 88 -7.11 9.13 -8.10
C SER A 88 -7.07 7.80 -8.87
N GLU A 89 -8.13 7.46 -9.60
CA GLU A 89 -8.20 6.21 -10.36
C GLU A 89 -7.09 6.10 -11.42
N LYS A 90 -6.71 7.23 -12.03
CA LYS A 90 -5.66 7.27 -13.06
C LYS A 90 -4.25 7.19 -12.49
N GLU A 91 -4.04 7.73 -11.29
CA GLU A 91 -2.76 7.73 -10.59
C GLU A 91 -2.49 6.41 -9.87
N PHE A 92 -3.55 5.71 -9.50
CA PHE A 92 -3.44 4.46 -8.73
C PHE A 92 -2.55 3.40 -9.39
N PRO A 93 -2.67 3.10 -10.70
CA PRO A 93 -1.81 2.12 -11.35
C PRO A 93 -0.32 2.44 -11.21
N VAL A 94 0.06 3.71 -11.31
CA VAL A 94 1.46 4.15 -11.19
C VAL A 94 1.99 3.91 -9.78
N VAL A 95 1.21 4.27 -8.76
CA VAL A 95 1.57 4.03 -7.34
C VAL A 95 1.66 2.53 -7.05
N ALA A 96 0.72 1.75 -7.55
CA ALA A 96 0.71 0.30 -7.36
C ALA A 96 1.94 -0.37 -8.00
N GLU A 97 2.31 0.05 -9.21
CA GLU A 97 3.51 -0.46 -9.90
C GLU A 97 4.80 -0.08 -9.18
N GLU A 98 4.89 1.14 -8.63
CA GLU A 98 6.02 1.56 -7.81
C GLU A 98 6.15 0.67 -6.56
N ILE A 99 5.02 0.41 -5.88
CA ILE A 99 5.00 -0.46 -4.71
C ILE A 99 5.49 -1.85 -5.09
N TYR A 100 4.99 -2.43 -6.18
CA TYR A 100 5.38 -3.75 -6.64
C TYR A 100 6.87 -3.85 -7.01
N LYS A 101 7.38 -2.90 -7.79
CA LYS A 101 8.81 -2.86 -8.17
C LYS A 101 9.74 -2.88 -6.96
N ASN A 102 9.36 -2.17 -5.89
CA ASN A 102 10.16 -2.10 -4.67
C ASN A 102 9.96 -3.31 -3.74
N ASN A 103 8.85 -4.03 -3.88
CA ASN A 103 8.45 -5.14 -3.02
C ASN A 103 7.88 -6.30 -3.87
N PRO A 104 8.70 -7.00 -4.65
CA PRO A 104 8.23 -8.09 -5.50
C PRO A 104 7.63 -9.22 -4.65
N SER A 105 6.49 -9.72 -5.11
CA SER A 105 5.72 -10.78 -4.49
C SER A 105 5.42 -11.90 -5.48
N LYS A 106 4.96 -13.05 -5.01
CA LYS A 106 4.60 -14.20 -5.84
C LYS A 106 3.57 -13.83 -6.93
N THR A 107 2.47 -13.20 -6.51
CA THR A 107 1.49 -12.58 -7.41
C THR A 107 1.22 -11.16 -6.94
N PHE A 108 0.74 -10.34 -7.86
CA PHE A 108 0.40 -8.95 -7.57
C PHE A 108 -0.86 -8.54 -8.32
N THR A 109 -1.84 -8.04 -7.60
CA THR A 109 -3.11 -7.57 -8.16
C THR A 109 -3.52 -6.26 -7.50
N LYS A 110 -4.28 -5.44 -8.20
CA LYS A 110 -4.66 -4.11 -7.75
C LYS A 110 -6.11 -3.80 -8.07
N PHE A 111 -6.81 -3.17 -7.13
CA PHE A 111 -8.20 -2.69 -7.25
C PHE A 111 -8.30 -1.26 -6.76
N PHE A 112 -9.30 -0.53 -7.25
CA PHE A 112 -9.56 0.84 -6.84
C PHE A 112 -11.03 1.05 -6.49
N VAL A 113 -11.27 1.80 -5.41
CA VAL A 113 -12.59 2.21 -4.92
C VAL A 113 -12.68 3.72 -4.91
N ASN A 114 -13.77 4.27 -5.43
CA ASN A 114 -14.01 5.70 -5.34
C ASN A 114 -14.25 6.11 -3.89
N GLY A 115 -13.53 7.14 -3.49
CA GLY A 115 -13.56 7.69 -2.14
C GLY A 115 -14.43 8.93 -1.99
N GLN A 116 -14.36 9.50 -0.80
CA GLN A 116 -15.07 10.72 -0.45
C GLN A 116 -14.17 11.74 0.22
N LEU A 117 -14.52 13.01 0.09
CA LEU A 117 -13.97 14.10 0.87
C LEU A 117 -15.07 14.67 1.77
N ARG A 118 -14.79 14.76 3.07
CA ARG A 118 -15.67 15.39 4.06
C ARG A 118 -14.89 16.46 4.81
N MET A 119 -15.28 17.70 4.64
CA MET A 119 -14.55 18.86 5.16
C MET A 119 -14.49 18.90 6.69
N ASP A 120 -15.49 18.35 7.36
CA ASP A 120 -15.57 18.30 8.82
C ASP A 120 -14.58 17.31 9.45
N THR A 121 -14.17 16.28 8.70
CA THR A 121 -13.22 15.25 9.16
C THR A 121 -11.77 15.62 8.96
N LEU A 122 -11.46 16.65 8.15
CA LEU A 122 -10.10 17.01 7.78
C LEU A 122 -9.31 17.60 8.96
N PHE A 123 -8.06 17.18 9.06
CA PHE A 123 -7.08 17.82 9.93
C PHE A 123 -6.74 19.25 9.47
N PRO A 124 -6.32 20.16 10.37
CA PRO A 124 -6.00 21.53 10.00
C PRO A 124 -4.97 21.63 8.85
N GLU A 125 -3.96 20.77 8.85
CA GLU A 125 -2.89 20.73 7.84
C GLU A 125 -3.44 20.35 6.46
N GLU A 126 -4.39 19.44 6.41
CA GLU A 126 -5.05 19.01 5.17
C GLU A 126 -5.90 20.13 4.58
N ARG A 127 -6.60 20.87 5.41
CA ARG A 127 -7.37 22.05 4.98
C ARG A 127 -6.47 23.11 4.34
N VAL A 128 -5.26 23.32 4.90
CA VAL A 128 -4.27 24.24 4.32
C VAL A 128 -3.79 23.76 2.95
N LEU A 129 -3.49 22.45 2.82
CA LEU A 129 -3.08 21.87 1.54
C LEU A 129 -4.17 21.93 0.49
N LEU A 130 -5.40 21.61 0.85
CA LEU A 130 -6.55 21.67 -0.05
C LEU A 130 -6.87 23.11 -0.47
N LYS A 131 -6.71 24.09 0.44
CA LYS A 131 -6.86 25.50 0.08
C LYS A 131 -5.83 25.90 -0.98
N LYS A 132 -4.55 25.55 -0.82
CA LYS A 132 -3.53 25.81 -1.83
C LYS A 132 -3.83 25.10 -3.15
N PHE A 133 -4.30 23.86 -3.10
CA PHE A 133 -4.71 23.14 -4.29
C PHE A 133 -5.88 23.86 -5.02
N SER A 134 -6.88 24.32 -4.26
CA SER A 134 -7.99 25.13 -4.79
C SER A 134 -7.50 26.41 -5.47
N GLU A 135 -6.59 27.14 -4.84
CA GLU A 135 -5.99 28.36 -5.38
C GLU A 135 -5.21 28.11 -6.69
N LEU A 136 -4.51 26.98 -6.80
CA LEU A 136 -3.72 26.62 -7.98
C LEU A 136 -4.56 26.09 -9.13
N THR A 137 -5.64 25.36 -8.85
CA THR A 137 -6.43 24.66 -9.86
C THR A 137 -7.73 25.37 -10.22
N GLY A 138 -8.18 26.33 -9.40
CA GLY A 138 -9.51 26.94 -9.49
C GLY A 138 -10.66 26.01 -9.07
N MET A 139 -10.36 24.83 -8.55
CA MET A 139 -11.36 23.87 -8.10
C MET A 139 -11.91 24.29 -6.74
N GLU A 140 -13.23 24.40 -6.63
CA GLU A 140 -13.89 24.62 -5.32
C GLU A 140 -13.75 23.35 -4.47
N ILE A 141 -13.21 23.49 -3.26
CA ILE A 141 -13.08 22.40 -2.29
C ILE A 141 -14.24 22.43 -1.31
N LYS A 142 -15.04 21.40 -1.35
CA LYS A 142 -16.21 21.16 -0.49
C LYS A 142 -16.38 19.66 -0.27
N ASP A 143 -17.41 19.25 0.43
CA ASP A 143 -17.79 17.84 0.49
C ASP A 143 -18.02 17.29 -0.91
N MET A 144 -17.35 16.21 -1.26
CA MET A 144 -17.36 15.60 -2.58
C MET A 144 -17.31 14.08 -2.51
N GLY A 145 -17.90 13.45 -3.54
CA GLY A 145 -17.91 12.00 -3.70
C GLY A 145 -18.71 11.27 -2.63
N GLU A 146 -18.83 10.00 -2.82
CA GLU A 146 -19.37 9.03 -1.88
C GLU A 146 -18.46 7.81 -1.84
N LEU A 147 -18.28 7.24 -0.67
CA LEU A 147 -17.51 6.01 -0.53
C LEU A 147 -18.30 4.85 -1.12
N ASP A 148 -17.80 4.28 -2.19
CA ASP A 148 -18.47 3.21 -2.94
C ASP A 148 -18.27 1.84 -2.27
N LEU A 149 -19.07 1.56 -1.26
CA LEU A 149 -19.03 0.26 -0.58
C LEU A 149 -19.60 -0.88 -1.43
N ASN A 150 -20.48 -0.61 -2.40
CA ASN A 150 -20.92 -1.65 -3.35
C ASN A 150 -19.75 -2.11 -4.22
N LYS A 151 -18.90 -1.18 -4.67
CA LYS A 151 -17.67 -1.54 -5.38
C LYS A 151 -16.70 -2.32 -4.49
N ALA A 152 -16.63 -2.01 -3.20
CA ALA A 152 -15.83 -2.78 -2.26
C ALA A 152 -16.35 -4.23 -2.10
N GLU A 153 -17.67 -4.45 -2.09
CA GLU A 153 -18.28 -5.79 -2.07
C GLU A 153 -17.99 -6.58 -3.36
N GLU A 154 -18.08 -5.92 -4.54
CA GLU A 154 -17.69 -6.53 -5.82
C GLU A 154 -16.22 -6.95 -5.79
N ILE A 155 -15.32 -6.05 -5.37
CA ILE A 155 -13.88 -6.33 -5.25
C ILE A 155 -13.64 -7.48 -4.26
N ALA A 156 -14.32 -7.51 -3.13
CA ALA A 156 -14.20 -8.60 -2.16
C ALA A 156 -14.56 -9.96 -2.80
N SER A 157 -15.61 -9.99 -3.62
CA SER A 157 -16.02 -11.20 -4.37
C SER A 157 -15.01 -11.58 -5.47
N GLU A 158 -14.43 -10.59 -6.15
CA GLU A 158 -13.35 -10.82 -7.11
C GLU A 158 -12.10 -11.38 -6.43
N ILE A 159 -11.70 -10.83 -5.27
CA ILE A 159 -10.58 -11.33 -4.48
C ILE A 159 -10.83 -12.77 -4.01
N GLU A 160 -12.02 -13.07 -3.51
CA GLU A 160 -12.40 -14.43 -3.11
C GLU A 160 -12.22 -15.43 -4.26
N ASN A 161 -12.67 -15.07 -5.46
CA ASN A 161 -12.49 -15.91 -6.66
C ASN A 161 -11.02 -16.03 -7.06
N LEU A 162 -10.24 -14.94 -6.98
CA LEU A 162 -8.81 -14.93 -7.34
C LEU A 162 -7.99 -15.86 -6.44
N ILE A 163 -8.19 -15.79 -5.13
CA ILE A 163 -7.41 -16.62 -4.18
C ILE A 163 -7.70 -18.12 -4.33
N ASP A 164 -8.81 -18.47 -5.01
CA ASP A 164 -9.18 -19.85 -5.31
C ASP A 164 -8.59 -20.36 -6.62
N THR A 165 -8.00 -19.51 -7.45
CA THR A 165 -7.35 -19.92 -8.70
C THR A 165 -6.08 -20.73 -8.46
N GLU A 166 -5.70 -21.54 -9.43
CA GLU A 166 -4.46 -22.32 -9.39
C GLU A 166 -3.20 -21.42 -9.33
N GLU A 167 -3.24 -20.24 -9.94
CA GLU A 167 -2.15 -19.28 -9.91
C GLU A 167 -1.88 -18.79 -8.48
N PHE A 168 -2.92 -18.47 -7.71
CA PHE A 168 -2.80 -18.03 -6.32
C PHE A 168 -2.48 -19.18 -5.36
N LYS A 169 -2.97 -20.38 -5.64
CA LYS A 169 -2.73 -21.59 -4.83
C LYS A 169 -1.37 -22.23 -5.11
N SER A 170 -0.89 -22.19 -6.37
CA SER A 170 0.38 -22.81 -6.71
C SER A 170 1.52 -22.15 -5.96
N ILE A 171 2.34 -22.95 -5.29
CA ILE A 171 3.65 -22.54 -4.79
C ILE A 171 4.57 -22.48 -6.03
N LYS A 172 4.49 -21.41 -6.81
CA LYS A 172 5.57 -21.09 -7.72
C LYS A 172 6.64 -20.41 -6.88
N ASP A 173 7.79 -21.07 -6.75
CA ASP A 173 9.00 -20.34 -6.38
C ASP A 173 9.07 -19.18 -7.38
N VAL A 174 9.07 -17.94 -6.86
CA VAL A 174 9.42 -16.79 -7.68
C VAL A 174 10.82 -17.11 -8.14
N GLU A 175 10.96 -17.47 -9.44
CA GLU A 175 12.28 -17.42 -10.05
C GLU A 175 12.78 -16.03 -9.69
N THR A 176 13.73 -16.01 -8.77
CA THR A 176 14.46 -14.79 -8.49
C THR A 176 14.87 -14.29 -9.84
N SER A 177 14.28 -13.17 -10.28
CA SER A 177 14.91 -12.39 -11.32
C SER A 177 16.26 -12.08 -10.73
N GLU A 178 17.19 -13.01 -11.00
CA GLU A 178 18.58 -12.88 -10.70
C GLU A 178 19.00 -11.57 -11.29
N ASN A 179 19.65 -10.79 -10.43
CA ASN A 179 20.42 -9.62 -10.82
C ASN A 179 19.63 -8.31 -11.15
N LEU A 180 18.93 -7.78 -10.16
CA LEU A 180 19.37 -6.44 -9.80
C LEU A 180 20.62 -6.68 -8.94
N GLU A 181 21.78 -6.71 -9.61
CA GLU A 181 23.08 -6.90 -8.98
C GLU A 181 23.14 -5.94 -7.80
N GLU A 182 23.36 -6.49 -6.61
CA GLU A 182 23.81 -5.75 -5.43
C GLU A 182 25.20 -5.18 -5.72
N LYS A 183 25.31 -4.37 -6.80
CA LYS A 183 26.52 -3.68 -7.20
C LYS A 183 26.56 -2.34 -6.52
N GLY A 184 27.50 -2.17 -5.66
CA GLY A 184 27.78 -0.92 -4.97
C GLY A 184 27.62 -1.02 -3.46
N THR A 185 27.86 0.08 -2.81
CA THR A 185 27.72 0.23 -1.37
C THR A 185 26.25 0.12 -0.94
N LYS A 186 26.01 -0.61 0.14
CA LYS A 186 24.66 -0.72 0.73
C LYS A 186 24.39 0.50 1.61
N TRP A 187 23.37 1.26 1.26
CA TRP A 187 22.92 2.45 2.01
C TRP A 187 21.58 2.16 2.67
N VAL A 188 21.47 2.39 3.97
CA VAL A 188 20.21 2.17 4.71
C VAL A 188 19.71 3.48 5.29
N CYS A 189 18.47 3.84 4.96
CA CYS A 189 17.80 5.01 5.54
C CYS A 189 17.56 4.79 7.04
N SER A 190 18.12 5.66 7.88
CA SER A 190 18.01 5.58 9.35
C SER A 190 16.61 5.85 9.89
N ILE A 191 15.70 6.36 9.04
CA ILE A 191 14.34 6.72 9.45
C ILE A 191 13.35 5.60 9.12
N CYS A 192 13.45 5.00 7.92
CA CYS A 192 12.44 4.04 7.45
C CYS A 192 13.00 2.66 7.09
N GLY A 193 14.32 2.45 7.19
CA GLY A 193 14.96 1.18 6.86
C GLY A 193 15.08 0.89 5.34
N TYR A 194 14.68 1.82 4.47
CA TYR A 194 14.84 1.64 3.02
C TYR A 194 16.30 1.39 2.67
N THR A 195 16.55 0.36 1.86
CA THR A 195 17.88 -0.03 1.40
C THR A 195 18.08 0.38 -0.05
N HIS A 196 19.20 1.01 -0.33
CA HIS A 196 19.67 1.37 -1.67
C HIS A 196 21.06 0.79 -1.90
N TYR A 197 21.30 0.27 -3.09
CA TYR A 197 22.62 -0.19 -3.54
C TYR A 197 23.14 0.73 -4.64
N GLY A 198 24.35 1.26 -4.47
CA GLY A 198 24.95 2.18 -5.43
C GLY A 198 26.18 2.87 -4.84
N ASP A 199 26.90 3.63 -5.66
CA ASP A 199 28.13 4.33 -5.23
C ASP A 199 27.81 5.44 -4.22
N ASN A 200 26.60 5.97 -4.25
CA ASN A 200 26.14 7.04 -3.35
C ASN A 200 24.70 6.80 -2.91
N PRO A 201 24.26 7.29 -1.75
CA PRO A 201 22.86 7.27 -1.37
C PRO A 201 22.04 8.18 -2.28
N PRO A 202 20.73 7.90 -2.46
CA PRO A 202 19.85 8.75 -3.25
C PRO A 202 19.69 10.12 -2.56
N GLU A 203 19.57 11.19 -3.32
CA GLU A 203 19.41 12.56 -2.82
C GLU A 203 18.25 12.72 -1.84
N LYS A 204 17.19 11.92 -2.04
CA LYS A 204 16.05 11.80 -1.11
C LYS A 204 15.64 10.34 -1.02
N CYS A 205 15.26 9.92 0.17
CA CYS A 205 14.70 8.58 0.36
C CYS A 205 13.41 8.43 -0.45
N PRO A 206 13.31 7.48 -1.40
CA PRO A 206 12.11 7.31 -2.21
C PRO A 206 10.91 6.83 -1.38
N LEU A 207 11.15 6.30 -0.18
CA LEU A 207 10.10 5.78 0.67
C LEU A 207 9.54 6.84 1.63
N CYS A 208 10.40 7.60 2.33
CA CYS A 208 9.96 8.55 3.36
C CYS A 208 10.33 10.02 3.07
N GLY A 209 10.99 10.30 1.93
CA GLY A 209 11.29 11.65 1.46
C GLY A 209 12.42 12.38 2.21
N VAL A 210 13.04 11.76 3.22
CA VAL A 210 14.15 12.39 3.95
C VAL A 210 15.38 12.53 3.07
N PRO A 211 16.22 13.56 3.32
CA PRO A 211 17.41 13.83 2.53
C PRO A 211 18.50 12.76 2.75
N LYS A 212 19.46 12.71 1.85
CA LYS A 212 20.55 11.69 1.80
C LYS A 212 21.37 11.56 3.07
N GLU A 213 21.47 12.61 3.88
CA GLU A 213 22.20 12.63 5.15
C GLU A 213 21.63 11.64 6.19
N GLN A 214 20.42 11.14 5.94
CA GLN A 214 19.78 10.12 6.78
C GLN A 214 20.12 8.68 6.34
N PHE A 215 20.94 8.50 5.31
CA PHE A 215 21.43 7.18 4.92
C PHE A 215 22.75 6.86 5.65
N LYS A 216 22.86 5.62 6.04
CA LYS A 216 24.10 5.05 6.63
C LYS A 216 24.60 3.92 5.75
N GLU A 217 25.89 3.90 5.54
CA GLU A 217 26.58 2.78 4.90
C GLU A 217 26.56 1.54 5.79
N GLN A 218 26.30 0.38 5.20
CA GLN A 218 26.33 -0.94 5.85
C GLN A 218 27.15 -1.96 5.06
#